data_70f5ad97d35e1e8fc1d53f790a9cef07
#
_entry.id   70f5ad97d35e1e8fc1d53f790a9cef07
#
_cell.length_a   1.000
_cell.length_b   1.000
_cell.length_c   1.000
_cell.angle_alpha   90.00
_cell.angle_beta   90.00
_cell.angle_gamma   90.00
#
_symmetry.space_group_name_H-M   'P 1'
#
loop_
_entity.id
_entity.type
_entity.pdbx_description
1 polymer ?
#
loop_
_entity_poly.entity_id
_entity_poly.type
_entity_poly.pdbx_seq_one_letter_code
_entity_poly.pdbx_strand_id
1 'polypeptide(L)'
;LTAIAAAAMVSCSDWTQTEPLEPVVRYPWQESPQLWEEYKASVREYKERDHSIIYARLENSPEKVTNEKHFLRSLPDSLDIVTLTNAAAFSQHDAEDLAWVQSFGTKVLYHIADFGAAEAAISSVKTNGLDGFSFTASYKFGDQEHTAAISAMIDRLVSAKSEGQLLVFEGNPMAIPADKRDVIDYYVLNCIDYDKAHNINIAVYESLEKCALPKDRLLLSAKVGAVLETESKAKVDALTEMTGRVVIYGDLGGLAVYDIEKDYYHFDGNYVAVRTAIQTLNPSK
;
A
#
# COMPACT_ATOMS: atom_id res chain seq x y z
N LEU A 1 57.23 -70.30 27.15
CA LEU A 1 57.42 -68.98 26.52
C LEU A 1 56.24 -68.64 25.67
N THR A 2 55.27 -67.92 26.27
CA THR A 2 54.03 -67.50 25.64
C THR A 2 54.20 -66.04 25.19
N ALA A 3 54.14 -65.84 23.87
CA ALA A 3 54.12 -64.50 23.27
C ALA A 3 52.71 -64.02 23.24
N ILE A 4 52.45 -62.90 23.98
CA ILE A 4 51.18 -62.16 23.93
C ILE A 4 51.24 -61.16 22.80
N ALA A 5 50.45 -61.41 21.76
CA ALA A 5 50.24 -60.43 20.70
C ALA A 5 49.22 -59.40 21.16
N ALA A 6 49.70 -58.16 21.36
CA ALA A 6 48.83 -56.99 21.61
C ALA A 6 48.23 -56.54 20.27
N ALA A 7 46.93 -56.78 20.07
CA ALA A 7 46.17 -56.19 18.97
C ALA A 7 45.86 -54.71 19.30
N ALA A 8 46.50 -53.80 18.59
CA ALA A 8 46.15 -52.39 18.64
C ALA A 8 44.79 -52.19 17.93
N MET A 9 43.76 -51.89 18.72
CA MET A 9 42.48 -51.42 18.19
C MET A 9 42.67 -49.98 17.77
N VAL A 10 42.86 -49.77 16.47
CA VAL A 10 42.75 -48.41 15.91
C VAL A 10 41.24 -48.13 15.85
N SER A 11 40.80 -47.37 16.85
CA SER A 11 39.47 -46.77 16.83
C SER A 11 39.46 -45.70 15.72
N CYS A 12 38.81 -45.96 14.63
CA CYS A 12 38.45 -44.92 13.68
C CYS A 12 37.40 -44.01 14.31
N SER A 13 37.86 -42.96 14.99
CA SER A 13 37.04 -41.87 15.49
C SER A 13 36.95 -40.74 14.49
N ASP A 14 36.88 -41.05 13.21
CA ASP A 14 36.54 -40.10 12.15
C ASP A 14 35.08 -40.31 11.72
N TRP A 15 34.18 -40.28 12.68
CA TRP A 15 32.85 -39.79 12.38
C TRP A 15 32.99 -38.29 12.25
N THR A 16 33.21 -37.82 11.02
CA THR A 16 33.06 -36.45 10.61
C THR A 16 31.76 -35.94 11.24
N GLN A 17 31.90 -35.02 12.17
CA GLN A 17 30.78 -34.20 12.56
C GLN A 17 30.26 -33.62 11.24
N THR A 18 29.05 -34.02 10.86
CA THR A 18 28.34 -33.38 9.78
C THR A 18 28.20 -31.92 10.24
N GLU A 19 29.10 -31.07 9.76
CA GLU A 19 28.90 -29.63 9.92
C GLU A 19 27.51 -29.38 9.32
N PRO A 20 26.56 -28.82 10.10
CA PRO A 20 25.29 -28.44 9.54
C PRO A 20 25.64 -27.47 8.40
N LEU A 21 25.39 -27.88 7.17
CA LEU A 21 25.40 -26.97 6.04
C LEU A 21 24.28 -25.98 6.33
N GLU A 22 24.65 -24.85 6.93
CA GLU A 22 23.70 -23.74 7.01
C GLU A 22 23.29 -23.44 5.56
N PRO A 23 22.01 -23.56 5.24
CA PRO A 23 21.57 -23.26 3.89
C PRO A 23 21.92 -21.80 3.64
N VAL A 24 22.84 -21.55 2.71
CA VAL A 24 23.16 -20.20 2.27
C VAL A 24 21.92 -19.71 1.53
N VAL A 25 21.04 -19.01 2.25
CA VAL A 25 19.88 -18.35 1.64
C VAL A 25 20.42 -17.22 0.78
N ARG A 26 20.40 -17.44 -0.53
CA ARG A 26 20.70 -16.39 -1.50
C ARG A 26 19.41 -15.75 -1.94
N TYR A 27 19.36 -14.44 -1.84
CA TYR A 27 18.24 -13.67 -2.36
C TYR A 27 18.35 -13.52 -3.89
N PRO A 28 17.24 -13.37 -4.63
CA PRO A 28 17.27 -13.24 -6.09
C PRO A 28 18.25 -12.18 -6.61
N TRP A 29 18.36 -11.06 -5.95
CA TRP A 29 19.29 -9.97 -6.30
C TRP A 29 20.77 -10.33 -6.08
N GLN A 30 21.07 -11.33 -5.26
CA GLN A 30 22.42 -11.83 -5.02
C GLN A 30 22.79 -12.95 -6.03
N GLU A 31 21.80 -13.77 -6.40
CA GLU A 31 22.01 -14.87 -7.34
C GLU A 31 22.17 -14.39 -8.78
N SER A 32 21.34 -13.44 -9.19
CA SER A 32 21.36 -12.90 -10.55
C SER A 32 21.02 -11.41 -10.55
N PRO A 33 21.99 -10.52 -10.25
CA PRO A 33 21.76 -9.06 -10.19
C PRO A 33 21.19 -8.50 -11.50
N GLN A 34 21.59 -9.04 -12.66
CA GLN A 34 21.10 -8.58 -13.96
C GLN A 34 19.61 -8.91 -14.13
N LEU A 35 19.19 -10.14 -13.87
CA LEU A 35 17.78 -10.54 -13.96
C LEU A 35 16.93 -9.76 -12.95
N TRP A 36 17.50 -9.42 -11.80
CA TRP A 36 16.84 -8.60 -10.81
C TRP A 36 16.57 -7.17 -11.31
N GLU A 37 17.54 -6.55 -11.98
CA GLU A 37 17.35 -5.22 -12.60
C GLU A 37 16.33 -5.28 -13.76
N GLU A 38 16.35 -6.32 -14.58
CA GLU A 38 15.36 -6.56 -15.63
C GLU A 38 13.94 -6.71 -15.03
N TYR A 39 13.82 -7.46 -13.94
CA TYR A 39 12.56 -7.60 -13.20
C TYR A 39 12.04 -6.24 -12.70
N LYS A 40 12.88 -5.46 -12.00
CA LYS A 40 12.50 -4.11 -11.55
C LYS A 40 12.08 -3.21 -12.70
N ALA A 41 12.78 -3.29 -13.83
CA ALA A 41 12.44 -2.52 -15.02
C ALA A 41 11.06 -2.93 -15.58
N SER A 42 10.75 -4.21 -15.61
CA SER A 42 9.43 -4.70 -16.08
C SER A 42 8.29 -4.29 -15.15
N VAL A 43 8.53 -4.23 -13.82
CA VAL A 43 7.53 -3.73 -12.87
C VAL A 43 7.29 -2.23 -13.06
N ARG A 44 8.35 -1.43 -13.28
CA ARG A 44 8.19 -0.01 -13.60
C ARG A 44 7.44 0.22 -14.90
N GLU A 45 7.79 -0.53 -15.95
CA GLU A 45 7.09 -0.47 -17.25
C GLU A 45 5.60 -0.83 -17.11
N TYR A 46 5.27 -1.84 -16.27
CA TYR A 46 3.88 -2.16 -15.95
C TYR A 46 3.16 -0.95 -15.34
N LYS A 47 3.77 -0.24 -14.38
CA LYS A 47 3.18 0.92 -13.69
C LYS A 47 3.06 2.16 -14.57
N GLU A 48 3.85 2.26 -15.63
CA GLU A 48 3.77 3.33 -16.63
C GLU A 48 2.66 3.11 -17.67
N ARG A 49 2.16 1.88 -17.81
CA ARG A 49 1.04 1.57 -18.71
C ARG A 49 -0.28 1.97 -18.08
N ASP A 50 -1.31 2.10 -18.93
CA ASP A 50 -2.68 2.23 -18.47
C ASP A 50 -3.11 0.95 -17.73
N HIS A 51 -3.43 1.08 -16.44
CA HIS A 51 -3.83 0.00 -15.55
C HIS A 51 -4.63 0.55 -14.35
N SER A 52 -5.32 -0.32 -13.63
CA SER A 52 -5.99 0.06 -12.38
C SER A 52 -4.98 0.29 -11.28
N ILE A 53 -4.94 1.49 -10.71
CA ILE A 53 -4.04 1.87 -9.61
C ILE A 53 -4.38 1.07 -8.35
N ILE A 54 -3.37 0.51 -7.72
CA ILE A 54 -3.48 -0.15 -6.42
C ILE A 54 -2.81 0.71 -5.35
N TYR A 55 -3.66 1.32 -4.55
CA TYR A 55 -3.28 2.14 -3.40
C TYR A 55 -3.34 1.30 -2.12
N ALA A 56 -2.42 1.47 -1.20
CA ALA A 56 -2.44 0.79 0.09
C ALA A 56 -2.20 1.76 1.26
N ARG A 57 -2.88 1.52 2.39
CA ARG A 57 -2.54 2.12 3.68
C ARG A 57 -1.73 1.14 4.49
N LEU A 58 -0.55 1.57 4.93
CA LEU A 58 0.36 0.80 5.78
C LEU A 58 0.50 1.48 7.14
N GLU A 59 0.22 0.76 8.22
CA GLU A 59 0.64 1.15 9.56
C GLU A 59 2.14 0.86 9.72
N ASN A 60 2.96 1.84 9.32
CA ASN A 60 4.42 1.74 9.43
C ASN A 60 4.89 2.01 10.84
N SER A 61 6.07 1.51 11.20
CA SER A 61 6.78 1.83 12.45
C SER A 61 5.89 1.85 13.69
N PRO A 62 5.17 0.75 14.03
CA PRO A 62 4.39 0.69 15.26
C PRO A 62 5.33 0.78 16.46
N GLU A 63 4.83 1.23 17.61
CA GLU A 63 5.60 1.38 18.85
C GLU A 63 6.41 0.12 19.20
N LYS A 64 5.82 -1.06 18.90
CA LYS A 64 6.48 -2.35 19.07
C LYS A 64 6.45 -3.15 17.78
N VAL A 65 7.58 -3.22 17.11
CA VAL A 65 7.76 -4.08 15.93
C VAL A 65 7.88 -5.54 16.39
N THR A 66 6.98 -6.39 15.91
CA THR A 66 6.96 -7.83 16.23
C THR A 66 7.24 -8.72 15.02
N ASN A 67 7.10 -8.19 13.79
CA ASN A 67 7.29 -8.92 12.54
C ASN A 67 7.37 -7.93 11.34
N GLU A 68 7.58 -8.46 10.15
CA GLU A 68 7.82 -7.69 8.92
C GLU A 68 6.58 -7.07 8.28
N LYS A 69 5.36 -7.40 8.70
CA LYS A 69 4.11 -6.92 8.08
C LYS A 69 3.94 -5.38 8.07
N HIS A 70 4.71 -4.68 8.91
CA HIS A 70 4.73 -3.22 8.99
C HIS A 70 5.89 -2.58 8.21
N PHE A 71 6.67 -3.39 7.49
CA PHE A 71 7.80 -2.90 6.69
C PHE A 71 7.42 -2.73 5.23
N LEU A 72 7.84 -1.61 4.65
CA LEU A 72 7.64 -1.31 3.23
C LEU A 72 8.19 -2.44 2.34
N ARG A 73 9.37 -3.00 2.66
CA ARG A 73 10.00 -4.08 1.89
C ARG A 73 9.18 -5.36 1.80
N SER A 74 8.21 -5.57 2.69
CA SER A 74 7.38 -6.77 2.71
C SER A 74 6.20 -6.71 1.75
N LEU A 75 5.86 -5.50 1.28
CA LEU A 75 4.71 -5.25 0.43
C LEU A 75 4.87 -5.82 -0.99
N PRO A 76 3.77 -6.15 -1.68
CA PRO A 76 3.83 -6.53 -3.09
C PRO A 76 4.44 -5.43 -3.97
N ASP A 77 5.38 -5.78 -4.84
CA ASP A 77 6.11 -4.84 -5.72
C ASP A 77 5.20 -4.13 -6.73
N SER A 78 4.05 -4.74 -7.03
CA SER A 78 3.03 -4.22 -7.96
C SER A 78 2.09 -3.19 -7.35
N LEU A 79 2.27 -2.80 -6.08
CA LEU A 79 1.56 -1.65 -5.52
C LEU A 79 2.05 -0.34 -6.14
N ASP A 80 1.14 0.52 -6.55
CA ASP A 80 1.45 1.80 -7.17
C ASP A 80 1.72 2.88 -6.13
N ILE A 81 0.86 2.95 -5.12
CA ILE A 81 0.93 3.98 -4.08
C ILE A 81 0.78 3.32 -2.71
N VAL A 82 1.66 3.70 -1.80
CA VAL A 82 1.57 3.32 -0.38
C VAL A 82 1.52 4.59 0.46
N THR A 83 0.53 4.73 1.34
CA THR A 83 0.49 5.81 2.31
C THR A 83 0.82 5.30 3.71
N LEU A 84 1.72 6.01 4.38
CA LEU A 84 2.18 5.69 5.72
C LEU A 84 1.24 6.34 6.74
N THR A 85 0.46 5.54 7.46
CA THR A 85 -0.53 6.08 8.41
C THR A 85 0.10 6.50 9.73
N ASN A 86 1.30 6.01 10.05
CA ASN A 86 2.11 6.43 11.18
C ASN A 86 3.38 7.18 10.73
N ALA A 87 3.24 8.00 9.68
CA ALA A 87 4.37 8.71 9.06
C ALA A 87 5.09 9.70 10.00
N ALA A 88 4.44 10.16 11.06
CA ALA A 88 5.06 10.99 12.10
C ALA A 88 6.15 10.23 12.89
N ALA A 89 6.05 8.89 12.94
CA ALA A 89 7.03 8.00 13.54
C ALA A 89 7.97 7.36 12.50
N PHE A 90 8.20 8.03 11.37
CA PHE A 90 9.09 7.55 10.30
C PHE A 90 10.44 7.12 10.89
N SER A 91 10.76 5.84 10.74
CA SER A 91 11.89 5.20 11.41
C SER A 91 13.08 4.98 10.47
N GLN A 92 14.19 4.50 11.04
CA GLN A 92 15.31 4.03 10.25
C GLN A 92 14.92 2.87 9.32
N HIS A 93 14.01 1.99 9.74
CA HIS A 93 13.52 0.88 8.89
C HIS A 93 12.74 1.40 7.69
N ASP A 94 11.89 2.41 7.89
CA ASP A 94 11.18 3.04 6.77
C ASP A 94 12.17 3.68 5.78
N ALA A 95 13.22 4.34 6.29
CA ALA A 95 14.24 4.97 5.47
C ALA A 95 15.06 3.95 4.64
N GLU A 96 15.41 2.82 5.25
CA GLU A 96 16.14 1.72 4.59
C GLU A 96 15.30 1.09 3.48
N ASP A 97 13.98 0.96 3.69
CA ASP A 97 13.06 0.32 2.76
C ASP A 97 12.55 1.24 1.66
N LEU A 98 12.54 2.55 1.91
CA LEU A 98 11.96 3.53 0.99
C LEU A 98 12.59 3.47 -0.41
N ALA A 99 13.93 3.51 -0.47
CA ALA A 99 14.65 3.41 -1.74
C ALA A 99 14.39 2.08 -2.47
N TRP A 100 14.18 1.00 -1.70
CA TRP A 100 13.82 -0.31 -2.25
C TRP A 100 12.48 -0.26 -2.98
N VAL A 101 11.40 0.16 -2.32
CA VAL A 101 10.07 0.18 -2.95
C VAL A 101 9.98 1.22 -4.06
N GLN A 102 10.65 2.38 -3.93
CA GLN A 102 10.74 3.38 -4.99
C GLN A 102 11.48 2.85 -6.23
N SER A 103 12.42 1.91 -6.06
CA SER A 103 13.12 1.27 -7.18
C SER A 103 12.20 0.46 -8.10
N PHE A 104 11.01 0.04 -7.63
CA PHE A 104 9.94 -0.56 -8.40
C PHE A 104 8.92 0.44 -8.94
N GLY A 105 9.12 1.74 -8.74
CA GLY A 105 8.19 2.79 -9.15
C GLY A 105 7.03 3.01 -8.16
N THR A 106 7.02 2.36 -7.01
CA THR A 106 6.00 2.58 -5.96
C THR A 106 6.18 3.98 -5.37
N LYS A 107 5.08 4.74 -5.28
CA LYS A 107 5.03 6.05 -4.63
C LYS A 107 4.69 5.90 -3.16
N VAL A 108 5.47 6.53 -2.28
CA VAL A 108 5.27 6.47 -0.82
C VAL A 108 4.86 7.83 -0.29
N LEU A 109 3.67 7.92 0.32
CA LEU A 109 3.06 9.17 0.75
C LEU A 109 3.04 9.29 2.28
N TYR A 110 3.09 10.53 2.76
CA TYR A 110 2.81 10.87 4.15
C TYR A 110 1.31 11.07 4.36
N HIS A 111 0.68 10.32 5.26
CA HIS A 111 -0.73 10.51 5.61
C HIS A 111 -0.93 11.61 6.65
N ILE A 112 -1.80 12.57 6.36
CA ILE A 112 -2.17 13.67 7.25
C ILE A 112 -3.59 13.42 7.75
N ALA A 113 -3.72 12.96 8.98
CA ALA A 113 -5.02 12.73 9.63
C ALA A 113 -5.55 13.99 10.33
N ASP A 114 -4.67 14.93 10.69
CA ASP A 114 -4.99 16.19 11.37
C ASP A 114 -4.33 17.37 10.64
N PHE A 115 -5.11 18.41 10.35
CA PHE A 115 -4.63 19.60 9.65
C PHE A 115 -3.49 20.32 10.40
N GLY A 116 -3.45 20.22 11.74
CA GLY A 116 -2.36 20.72 12.55
C GLY A 116 -1.00 20.08 12.28
N ALA A 117 -0.98 18.88 11.70
CA ALA A 117 0.23 18.14 11.35
C ALA A 117 0.83 18.54 9.98
N ALA A 118 0.19 19.44 9.21
CA ALA A 118 0.60 19.75 7.83
C ALA A 118 2.06 20.22 7.72
N GLU A 119 2.54 21.10 8.62
CA GLU A 119 3.94 21.57 8.59
C GLU A 119 4.95 20.46 8.89
N ALA A 120 4.64 19.58 9.85
CA ALA A 120 5.47 18.43 10.15
C ALA A 120 5.50 17.46 8.97
N ALA A 121 4.35 17.24 8.29
CA ALA A 121 4.26 16.41 7.10
C ALA A 121 5.12 16.98 5.95
N ILE A 122 5.03 18.28 5.67
CA ILE A 122 5.82 18.95 4.63
C ILE A 122 7.32 18.80 4.90
N SER A 123 7.74 19.03 6.15
CA SER A 123 9.13 18.85 6.55
C SER A 123 9.59 17.39 6.37
N SER A 124 8.77 16.43 6.81
CA SER A 124 9.07 15.00 6.73
C SER A 124 9.18 14.52 5.28
N VAL A 125 8.22 14.89 4.42
CA VAL A 125 8.23 14.54 2.99
C VAL A 125 9.53 15.03 2.32
N LYS A 126 9.92 16.26 2.59
CA LYS A 126 11.15 16.84 2.04
C LYS A 126 12.41 16.17 2.60
N THR A 127 12.46 15.91 3.90
CA THR A 127 13.66 15.38 4.58
C THR A 127 13.88 13.91 4.23
N ASN A 128 12.80 13.12 4.18
CA ASN A 128 12.86 11.68 3.97
C ASN A 128 12.75 11.27 2.49
N GLY A 129 12.47 12.20 1.57
CA GLY A 129 12.35 11.88 0.15
C GLY A 129 11.07 11.11 -0.20
N LEU A 130 9.96 11.39 0.52
CA LEU A 130 8.66 10.80 0.22
C LEU A 130 8.06 11.40 -1.06
N ASP A 131 7.15 10.66 -1.69
CA ASP A 131 6.57 11.00 -3.00
C ASP A 131 5.31 11.88 -2.91
N GLY A 132 5.02 12.48 -1.75
CA GLY A 132 3.92 13.41 -1.59
C GLY A 132 3.06 13.15 -0.36
N PHE A 133 1.78 13.49 -0.46
CA PHE A 133 0.85 13.54 0.67
C PHE A 133 -0.43 12.79 0.37
N SER A 134 -0.98 12.13 1.39
CA SER A 134 -2.41 11.84 1.46
C SER A 134 -3.02 12.55 2.66
N PHE A 135 -4.30 12.87 2.60
CA PHE A 135 -4.99 13.49 3.73
C PHE A 135 -6.46 13.09 3.79
N THR A 136 -7.04 13.20 4.98
CA THR A 136 -8.46 13.00 5.21
C THR A 136 -9.12 14.29 5.65
N ALA A 137 -10.39 14.48 5.26
CA ALA A 137 -11.27 15.51 5.79
C ALA A 137 -12.73 15.02 5.80
N SER A 138 -13.47 15.37 6.83
CA SER A 138 -14.90 15.07 6.89
C SER A 138 -15.70 16.09 6.06
N TYR A 139 -16.74 15.60 5.36
CA TYR A 139 -17.71 16.48 4.74
C TYR A 139 -18.66 17.05 5.82
N LYS A 140 -18.78 18.39 5.88
CA LYS A 140 -19.70 19.09 6.77
C LYS A 140 -20.52 20.08 5.98
N PHE A 141 -21.77 19.73 5.75
CA PHE A 141 -22.68 20.59 4.96
C PHE A 141 -22.88 21.95 5.64
N GLY A 142 -22.65 23.02 4.87
CA GLY A 142 -22.85 24.40 5.32
C GLY A 142 -21.80 24.96 6.29
N ASP A 143 -20.80 24.19 6.69
CA ASP A 143 -19.70 24.64 7.54
C ASP A 143 -18.62 25.35 6.70
N GLN A 144 -18.77 26.67 6.58
CA GLN A 144 -17.85 27.49 5.77
C GLN A 144 -16.44 27.58 6.38
N GLU A 145 -16.33 27.59 7.70
CA GLU A 145 -15.03 27.65 8.39
C GLU A 145 -14.24 26.35 8.15
N HIS A 146 -14.91 25.21 8.27
CA HIS A 146 -14.30 23.91 7.97
C HIS A 146 -13.88 23.81 6.49
N THR A 147 -14.74 24.28 5.58
CA THR A 147 -14.43 24.31 4.15
C THR A 147 -13.23 25.20 3.83
N ALA A 148 -13.13 26.37 4.46
CA ALA A 148 -12.00 27.27 4.32
C ALA A 148 -10.70 26.66 4.88
N ALA A 149 -10.78 25.93 5.99
CA ALA A 149 -9.63 25.23 6.56
C ALA A 149 -9.10 24.13 5.62
N ILE A 150 -9.99 23.35 4.98
CA ILE A 150 -9.63 22.36 3.96
C ILE A 150 -8.95 23.05 2.78
N SER A 151 -9.54 24.14 2.27
CA SER A 151 -8.96 24.90 1.14
C SER A 151 -7.55 25.39 1.46
N ALA A 152 -7.37 26.01 2.64
CA ALA A 152 -6.06 26.52 3.07
C ALA A 152 -5.01 25.40 3.23
N MET A 153 -5.41 24.24 3.72
CA MET A 153 -4.51 23.08 3.80
C MET A 153 -4.10 22.59 2.41
N ILE A 154 -5.05 22.45 1.48
CA ILE A 154 -4.75 22.04 0.09
C ILE A 154 -3.76 23.03 -0.55
N ASP A 155 -4.00 24.34 -0.43
CA ASP A 155 -3.11 25.37 -1.00
C ASP A 155 -1.70 25.26 -0.42
N ARG A 156 -1.57 24.99 0.86
CA ARG A 156 -0.28 24.77 1.53
C ARG A 156 0.44 23.53 1.00
N LEU A 157 -0.25 22.39 0.88
CA LEU A 157 0.33 21.16 0.39
C LEU A 157 0.73 21.27 -1.08
N VAL A 158 -0.11 21.89 -1.93
CA VAL A 158 0.20 22.16 -3.35
C VAL A 158 1.44 23.05 -3.49
N SER A 159 1.55 24.09 -2.66
CA SER A 159 2.71 24.98 -2.67
C SER A 159 4.01 24.32 -2.21
N ALA A 160 3.90 23.29 -1.36
CA ALA A 160 5.04 22.53 -0.85
C ALA A 160 5.44 21.35 -1.75
N LYS A 161 4.52 20.88 -2.60
CA LYS A 161 4.68 19.72 -3.47
C LYS A 161 5.69 20.02 -4.58
N SER A 162 6.66 19.13 -4.79
CA SER A 162 7.58 19.15 -5.92
C SER A 162 6.95 18.48 -7.14
N GLU A 163 7.53 18.72 -8.33
CA GLU A 163 7.12 18.03 -9.55
C GLU A 163 7.23 16.51 -9.38
N GLY A 164 6.21 15.77 -9.83
CA GLY A 164 6.12 14.30 -9.72
C GLY A 164 5.66 13.77 -8.35
N GLN A 165 5.51 14.64 -7.34
CA GLN A 165 4.88 14.24 -6.07
C GLN A 165 3.35 14.26 -6.21
N LEU A 166 2.68 13.38 -5.45
CA LEU A 166 1.24 13.20 -5.46
C LEU A 166 0.55 13.92 -4.29
N LEU A 167 -0.69 14.34 -4.52
CA LEU A 167 -1.63 14.76 -3.49
C LEU A 167 -2.89 13.90 -3.60
N VAL A 168 -3.16 13.08 -2.59
CA VAL A 168 -4.27 12.14 -2.58
C VAL A 168 -5.25 12.53 -1.46
N PHE A 169 -6.53 12.56 -1.78
CA PHE A 169 -7.58 12.76 -0.79
C PHE A 169 -8.27 11.44 -0.46
N GLU A 170 -8.44 11.15 0.83
CA GLU A 170 -9.17 9.97 1.32
C GLU A 170 -10.42 10.41 2.06
N GLY A 171 -11.60 10.13 1.51
CA GLY A 171 -12.86 10.53 2.12
C GLY A 171 -13.99 10.69 1.10
N ASN A 172 -15.03 11.42 1.50
CA ASN A 172 -16.10 11.81 0.60
C ASN A 172 -15.66 13.02 -0.23
N PRO A 173 -15.58 12.95 -1.57
CA PRO A 173 -15.14 14.06 -2.43
C PRO A 173 -15.92 15.35 -2.27
N MET A 174 -17.15 15.31 -1.74
CA MET A 174 -17.93 16.50 -1.44
C MET A 174 -17.29 17.38 -0.35
N ALA A 175 -16.34 16.85 0.44
CA ALA A 175 -15.56 17.63 1.40
C ALA A 175 -14.61 18.62 0.71
N ILE A 176 -14.21 18.34 -0.53
CA ILE A 176 -13.24 19.17 -1.26
C ILE A 176 -13.97 20.30 -2.00
N PRO A 177 -13.60 21.57 -1.75
CA PRO A 177 -14.13 22.70 -2.50
C PRO A 177 -13.98 22.51 -4.01
N ALA A 178 -14.99 22.94 -4.77
CA ALA A 178 -15.02 22.68 -6.22
C ALA A 178 -13.81 23.25 -6.97
N ASP A 179 -13.33 24.43 -6.56
CA ASP A 179 -12.14 25.11 -7.10
C ASP A 179 -10.81 24.46 -6.71
N LYS A 180 -10.83 23.46 -5.82
CA LYS A 180 -9.64 22.71 -5.37
C LYS A 180 -9.58 21.27 -5.90
N ARG A 181 -10.60 20.81 -6.61
CA ARG A 181 -10.68 19.40 -7.03
C ARG A 181 -9.63 19.04 -8.07
N ASP A 182 -9.30 19.94 -8.97
CA ASP A 182 -8.37 19.66 -10.06
C ASP A 182 -6.91 19.47 -9.63
N VAL A 183 -6.54 19.96 -8.44
CA VAL A 183 -5.16 19.84 -7.93
C VAL A 183 -4.94 18.54 -7.11
N ILE A 184 -5.99 17.74 -6.90
CA ILE A 184 -5.92 16.43 -6.28
C ILE A 184 -5.66 15.38 -7.37
N ASP A 185 -4.59 14.60 -7.22
CA ASP A 185 -4.22 13.60 -8.21
C ASP A 185 -5.16 12.38 -8.17
N TYR A 186 -5.50 11.88 -6.97
CA TYR A 186 -6.43 10.77 -6.78
C TYR A 186 -7.37 11.00 -5.58
N TYR A 187 -8.56 10.43 -5.70
CA TYR A 187 -9.59 10.41 -4.66
C TYR A 187 -9.83 8.97 -4.23
N VAL A 188 -9.54 8.66 -3.00
CA VAL A 188 -9.91 7.38 -2.38
C VAL A 188 -11.27 7.56 -1.70
N LEU A 189 -12.33 7.08 -2.35
CA LEU A 189 -13.66 7.09 -1.75
C LEU A 189 -13.68 6.17 -0.54
N ASN A 190 -14.01 6.73 0.63
CA ASN A 190 -14.03 5.96 1.88
C ASN A 190 -15.24 5.01 1.94
N CYS A 191 -15.12 3.85 1.28
CA CYS A 191 -16.17 2.83 1.25
C CYS A 191 -16.21 1.96 2.52
N ILE A 192 -15.18 2.05 3.38
CA ILE A 192 -15.08 1.22 4.59
C ILE A 192 -16.12 1.56 5.67
N ASP A 193 -16.72 2.75 5.59
CA ASP A 193 -17.75 3.20 6.52
C ASP A 193 -19.16 2.69 6.11
N TYR A 194 -19.27 2.05 4.95
CA TYR A 194 -20.53 1.49 4.47
C TYR A 194 -20.58 -0.02 4.72
N ASP A 195 -21.63 -0.45 5.40
CA ASP A 195 -21.94 -1.87 5.63
C ASP A 195 -22.75 -2.49 4.47
N LYS A 196 -23.28 -1.65 3.55
CA LYS A 196 -24.15 -2.05 2.43
C LYS A 196 -23.66 -1.53 1.10
N ALA A 197 -23.61 -2.41 0.15
CA ALA A 197 -23.20 -2.15 -1.23
C ALA A 197 -24.00 -1.03 -1.92
N HIS A 198 -25.29 -0.94 -1.67
CA HIS A 198 -26.15 0.11 -2.24
C HIS A 198 -25.72 1.53 -1.81
N ASN A 199 -25.21 1.71 -0.58
CA ASN A 199 -24.70 3.01 -0.13
C ASN A 199 -23.43 3.40 -0.88
N ILE A 200 -22.60 2.41 -1.25
CA ILE A 200 -21.41 2.63 -2.07
C ILE A 200 -21.81 3.10 -3.48
N ASN A 201 -22.84 2.51 -4.09
CA ASN A 201 -23.35 2.94 -5.40
C ASN A 201 -23.76 4.41 -5.38
N ILE A 202 -24.45 4.85 -4.33
CA ILE A 202 -24.83 6.25 -4.14
C ILE A 202 -23.59 7.13 -4.05
N ALA A 203 -22.62 6.76 -3.23
CA ALA A 203 -21.40 7.55 -3.01
C ALA A 203 -20.55 7.66 -4.29
N VAL A 204 -20.45 6.59 -5.08
CA VAL A 204 -19.79 6.61 -6.41
C VAL A 204 -20.53 7.57 -7.36
N TYR A 205 -21.86 7.45 -7.45
CA TYR A 205 -22.67 8.33 -8.29
C TYR A 205 -22.48 9.81 -7.88
N GLU A 206 -22.53 10.12 -6.59
CA GLU A 206 -22.33 11.49 -6.09
C GLU A 206 -20.92 12.02 -6.41
N SER A 207 -19.90 11.17 -6.31
CA SER A 207 -18.53 11.53 -6.64
C SER A 207 -18.37 11.89 -8.11
N LEU A 208 -18.94 11.10 -9.00
CA LEU A 208 -18.84 11.28 -10.45
C LEU A 208 -19.74 12.41 -10.96
N GLU A 209 -21.01 12.44 -10.52
CA GLU A 209 -22.01 13.37 -11.08
C GLU A 209 -22.07 14.70 -10.33
N LYS A 210 -22.07 14.69 -8.97
CA LYS A 210 -22.17 15.94 -8.20
C LYS A 210 -20.84 16.64 -8.03
N CYS A 211 -19.75 15.87 -7.87
CA CYS A 211 -18.41 16.43 -7.77
C CYS A 211 -17.73 16.57 -9.12
N ALA A 212 -18.29 15.99 -10.19
CA ALA A 212 -17.74 15.97 -11.55
C ALA A 212 -16.31 15.44 -11.60
N LEU A 213 -15.99 14.41 -10.77
CA LEU A 213 -14.65 13.83 -10.77
C LEU A 213 -14.41 12.98 -12.03
N PRO A 214 -13.22 13.05 -12.62
CA PRO A 214 -12.79 12.09 -13.63
C PRO A 214 -12.78 10.68 -13.04
N LYS A 215 -13.31 9.69 -13.77
CA LYS A 215 -13.41 8.30 -13.31
C LYS A 215 -12.03 7.71 -12.99
N ASP A 216 -11.04 7.98 -13.81
CA ASP A 216 -9.66 7.53 -13.70
C ASP A 216 -8.92 8.07 -12.46
N ARG A 217 -9.49 9.07 -11.76
CA ARG A 217 -8.96 9.57 -10.48
C ARG A 217 -9.69 9.03 -9.25
N LEU A 218 -10.78 8.26 -9.42
CA LEU A 218 -11.58 7.73 -8.30
C LEU A 218 -11.21 6.28 -7.98
N LEU A 219 -10.68 6.04 -6.79
CA LEU A 219 -10.37 4.73 -6.24
C LEU A 219 -11.43 4.34 -5.20
N LEU A 220 -11.81 3.06 -5.16
CA LEU A 220 -12.72 2.54 -4.13
C LEU A 220 -11.92 1.90 -3.01
N SER A 221 -12.21 2.25 -1.75
CA SER A 221 -11.50 1.64 -0.62
C SER A 221 -12.16 0.34 -0.16
N ALA A 222 -11.33 -0.61 0.25
CA ALA A 222 -11.74 -1.81 0.95
C ALA A 222 -10.80 -2.10 2.12
N LYS A 223 -11.35 -2.60 3.22
CA LYS A 223 -10.58 -2.96 4.41
C LYS A 223 -10.39 -4.48 4.44
N VAL A 224 -9.14 -4.93 4.61
CA VAL A 224 -8.82 -6.36 4.73
C VAL A 224 -9.59 -6.99 5.90
N GLY A 225 -10.25 -8.11 5.62
CA GLY A 225 -11.04 -8.86 6.60
C GLY A 225 -12.39 -8.23 6.98
N ALA A 226 -12.78 -7.11 6.36
CA ALA A 226 -14.11 -6.56 6.52
C ALA A 226 -15.15 -7.31 5.69
N VAL A 227 -16.41 -7.22 6.10
CA VAL A 227 -17.55 -7.86 5.44
C VAL A 227 -18.52 -6.80 4.95
N LEU A 228 -19.01 -6.96 3.72
CA LEU A 228 -19.99 -6.09 3.08
C LEU A 228 -21.27 -6.89 2.78
N GLU A 229 -22.44 -6.27 2.99
CA GLU A 229 -23.72 -6.83 2.60
C GLU A 229 -24.06 -6.37 1.16
N THR A 230 -24.20 -7.34 0.26
CA THR A 230 -24.59 -7.08 -1.15
C THR A 230 -26.08 -6.73 -1.28
N GLU A 231 -26.49 -6.32 -2.47
CA GLU A 231 -27.91 -6.05 -2.81
C GLU A 231 -28.79 -7.29 -2.60
N SER A 232 -28.24 -8.49 -2.75
CA SER A 232 -28.93 -9.77 -2.49
C SER A 232 -28.96 -10.16 -1.01
N LYS A 233 -28.45 -9.30 -0.12
CA LYS A 233 -28.30 -9.54 1.33
C LYS A 233 -27.28 -10.65 1.68
N ALA A 234 -26.44 -11.06 0.74
CA ALA A 234 -25.31 -11.92 1.02
C ALA A 234 -24.19 -11.12 1.70
N LYS A 235 -23.52 -11.74 2.68
CA LYS A 235 -22.32 -11.18 3.30
C LYS A 235 -21.12 -11.71 2.55
N VAL A 236 -20.29 -10.81 2.06
CA VAL A 236 -19.11 -11.12 1.25
C VAL A 236 -17.87 -10.42 1.82
N ASP A 237 -16.71 -10.92 1.48
CA ASP A 237 -15.46 -10.24 1.77
C ASP A 237 -15.41 -8.89 1.04
N ALA A 238 -15.11 -7.82 1.78
CA ALA A 238 -15.16 -6.46 1.27
C ALA A 238 -14.11 -6.21 0.17
N LEU A 239 -12.90 -6.77 0.30
CA LEU A 239 -11.85 -6.59 -0.69
C LEU A 239 -12.25 -7.24 -2.03
N THR A 240 -12.76 -8.46 -1.98
CA THR A 240 -13.26 -9.19 -3.16
C THR A 240 -14.41 -8.44 -3.84
N GLU A 241 -15.39 -7.98 -3.06
CA GLU A 241 -16.55 -7.25 -3.58
C GLU A 241 -16.15 -5.92 -4.21
N MET A 242 -15.28 -5.14 -3.56
CA MET A 242 -14.85 -3.85 -4.09
C MET A 242 -13.98 -4.00 -5.34
N THR A 243 -13.14 -5.04 -5.40
CA THR A 243 -12.40 -5.41 -6.62
C THR A 243 -13.36 -5.66 -7.78
N GLY A 244 -14.41 -6.47 -7.58
CA GLY A 244 -15.45 -6.72 -8.57
C GLY A 244 -16.18 -5.44 -9.00
N ARG A 245 -16.43 -4.51 -8.06
CA ARG A 245 -17.08 -3.23 -8.36
C ARG A 245 -16.24 -2.33 -9.23
N VAL A 246 -14.93 -2.23 -8.99
CA VAL A 246 -14.01 -1.48 -9.86
C VAL A 246 -14.12 -1.99 -11.30
N VAL A 247 -14.14 -3.32 -11.49
CA VAL A 247 -14.33 -3.93 -12.82
C VAL A 247 -15.70 -3.56 -13.43
N ILE A 248 -16.80 -3.64 -12.63
CA ILE A 248 -18.17 -3.39 -13.10
C ILE A 248 -18.37 -1.93 -13.48
N TYR A 249 -17.89 -1.00 -12.68
CA TYR A 249 -18.02 0.43 -12.99
C TYR A 249 -17.19 0.84 -14.22
N GLY A 250 -16.13 0.09 -14.52
CA GLY A 250 -15.22 0.34 -15.62
C GLY A 250 -14.53 1.71 -15.52
N ASP A 251 -13.34 1.83 -16.02
CA ASP A 251 -12.57 3.10 -16.11
C ASP A 251 -12.41 3.89 -14.80
N LEU A 252 -12.69 3.26 -13.62
CA LEU A 252 -12.30 3.84 -12.34
C LEU A 252 -10.79 3.78 -12.17
N GLY A 253 -10.24 4.76 -11.42
CA GLY A 253 -8.81 4.84 -11.15
C GLY A 253 -8.22 3.60 -10.49
N GLY A 254 -9.02 2.87 -9.68
CA GLY A 254 -8.55 1.62 -9.10
C GLY A 254 -9.09 1.30 -7.70
N LEU A 255 -8.28 0.61 -6.92
CA LEU A 255 -8.63 0.07 -5.61
C LEU A 255 -7.66 0.59 -4.52
N ALA A 256 -8.21 0.94 -3.36
CA ALA A 256 -7.43 1.29 -2.18
C ALA A 256 -7.62 0.22 -1.09
N VAL A 257 -6.53 -0.37 -0.63
CA VAL A 257 -6.52 -1.43 0.39
C VAL A 257 -6.14 -0.84 1.75
N TYR A 258 -7.06 -0.92 2.71
CA TYR A 258 -6.86 -0.48 4.08
C TYR A 258 -6.51 -1.66 4.99
N ASP A 259 -5.70 -1.42 6.03
CA ASP A 259 -5.17 -2.44 6.93
C ASP A 259 -4.44 -3.56 6.15
N ILE A 260 -3.61 -3.19 5.17
CA ILE A 260 -2.94 -4.14 4.28
C ILE A 260 -2.08 -5.14 5.07
N GLU A 261 -1.51 -4.74 6.19
CA GLU A 261 -0.71 -5.60 7.07
C GLU A 261 -1.48 -6.81 7.62
N LYS A 262 -2.82 -6.79 7.61
CA LYS A 262 -3.66 -7.92 8.01
C LYS A 262 -3.69 -9.05 6.97
N ASP A 263 -3.34 -8.75 5.72
CA ASP A 263 -3.21 -9.75 4.63
C ASP A 263 -1.80 -10.36 4.55
N TYR A 264 -0.91 -10.05 5.49
CA TYR A 264 0.49 -10.50 5.42
C TYR A 264 0.62 -12.02 5.52
N TYR A 265 -0.08 -12.67 6.46
CA TYR A 265 0.09 -14.10 6.73
C TYR A 265 -1.03 -14.94 6.13
N HIS A 266 -0.66 -15.79 5.17
CA HIS A 266 -1.49 -16.85 4.63
C HIS A 266 -0.67 -18.13 4.48
N PHE A 267 -1.35 -19.28 4.45
CA PHE A 267 -0.70 -20.58 4.27
C PHE A 267 0.05 -20.66 2.93
N ASP A 268 -0.53 -20.09 1.88
CA ASP A 268 -0.02 -20.20 0.51
C ASP A 268 0.97 -19.08 0.13
N GLY A 269 1.19 -18.11 1.02
CA GLY A 269 2.10 -16.97 0.75
C GLY A 269 1.67 -15.69 1.44
N ASN A 270 2.41 -14.61 1.20
CA ASN A 270 2.10 -13.31 1.79
C ASN A 270 1.18 -12.50 0.87
N TYR A 271 0.25 -11.74 1.45
CA TYR A 271 -0.65 -10.83 0.74
C TYR A 271 -1.51 -11.51 -0.34
N VAL A 272 -2.05 -12.69 -0.05
CA VAL A 272 -2.79 -13.52 -1.03
C VAL A 272 -4.05 -12.80 -1.54
N ALA A 273 -4.83 -12.18 -0.65
CA ALA A 273 -6.04 -11.48 -1.05
C ALA A 273 -5.73 -10.22 -1.89
N VAL A 274 -4.72 -9.45 -1.47
CA VAL A 274 -4.26 -8.25 -2.21
C VAL A 274 -3.70 -8.63 -3.58
N ARG A 275 -2.85 -9.66 -3.65
CA ARG A 275 -2.31 -10.17 -4.94
C ARG A 275 -3.41 -10.66 -5.88
N THR A 276 -4.44 -11.31 -5.34
CA THR A 276 -5.62 -11.74 -6.11
C THR A 276 -6.39 -10.54 -6.65
N ALA A 277 -6.58 -9.49 -5.85
CA ALA A 277 -7.23 -8.26 -6.29
C ALA A 277 -6.42 -7.57 -7.41
N ILE A 278 -5.09 -7.45 -7.24
CA ILE A 278 -4.19 -6.89 -8.26
C ILE A 278 -4.33 -7.66 -9.57
N GLN A 279 -4.25 -8.99 -9.53
CA GLN A 279 -4.34 -9.83 -10.73
C GLN A 279 -5.72 -9.76 -11.39
N THR A 280 -6.77 -9.59 -10.61
CA THR A 280 -8.15 -9.44 -11.14
C THR A 280 -8.32 -8.11 -11.87
N LEU A 281 -7.78 -7.01 -11.33
CA LEU A 281 -7.87 -5.69 -11.93
C LEU A 281 -6.90 -5.52 -13.10
N ASN A 282 -5.72 -6.12 -13.00
CA ASN A 282 -4.62 -5.98 -13.94
C ASN A 282 -4.13 -7.36 -14.42
N PRO A 283 -4.93 -8.10 -15.19
CA PRO A 283 -4.55 -9.44 -15.65
C PRO A 283 -3.33 -9.37 -16.56
N SER A 284 -2.41 -10.33 -16.39
CA SER A 284 -1.27 -10.51 -17.30
C SER A 284 -1.80 -10.79 -18.71
N LYS A 285 -1.30 -10.04 -19.68
CA LYS A 285 -1.62 -10.23 -21.11
C LYS A 285 -0.72 -11.30 -21.71
#